data_11692e27d8815fbcec4deed97d5911bc
#
_entry.id   11692e27d8815fbcec4deed97d5911bc
#
_cell.length_a   1.000
_cell.length_b   1.000
_cell.length_c   1.000
_cell.angle_alpha   90.00
_cell.angle_beta   90.00
_cell.angle_gamma   90.00
#
_symmetry.space_group_name_H-M   'P 1'
#
loop_
_entity.id
_entity.type
_entity.pdbx_description
1 polymer ?
#
loop_
_entity_poly.entity_id
_entity_poly.type
_entity_poly.pdbx_seq_one_letter_code
_entity_poly.pdbx_strand_id
1 'polypeptide(L)'
;MTLLDPPELLALDELVGLAGPQLERRLLCEVPLGEQCLPVHAFMLGSDKLEAPVVGIFGGVHGLERIGAEVVIAYLRSLVMRLRWDETLHRQLETMRLVFVPVINPGGLVRGTRANPNGVDLMRNAPVDAAERVPYLIGGQRISASLPWYRGVRGSDRKSVV
;
A
#
# COMPACT_ATOMS: atom_id res chain seq x y z
N MET A 1 -14.20 -21.32 4.69
CA MET A 1 -13.02 -21.18 5.56
C MET A 1 -12.68 -19.71 5.60
N THR A 2 -13.02 -19.01 6.68
CA THR A 2 -12.72 -17.59 6.84
C THR A 2 -11.21 -17.44 6.88
N LEU A 3 -10.63 -16.78 5.87
CA LEU A 3 -9.22 -16.41 5.92
C LEU A 3 -9.06 -15.41 7.07
N LEU A 4 -8.18 -15.69 8.01
CA LEU A 4 -7.81 -14.74 9.07
C LEU A 4 -7.18 -13.51 8.40
N ASP A 5 -7.52 -12.32 8.89
CA ASP A 5 -6.88 -11.09 8.42
C ASP A 5 -5.35 -11.20 8.57
N PRO A 6 -4.59 -10.78 7.57
CA PRO A 6 -3.14 -10.83 7.66
C PRO A 6 -2.63 -9.97 8.82
N PRO A 7 -1.58 -10.39 9.53
CA PRO A 7 -1.07 -9.69 10.71
C PRO A 7 -0.74 -8.22 10.46
N GLU A 8 -0.42 -7.84 9.23
CA GLU A 8 -0.18 -6.45 8.83
C GLU A 8 -1.44 -5.59 8.97
N LEU A 9 -2.62 -6.11 8.60
CA LEU A 9 -3.88 -5.37 8.74
C LEU A 9 -4.26 -5.24 10.22
N LEU A 10 -4.08 -6.29 11.00
CA LEU A 10 -4.31 -6.25 12.46
C LEU A 10 -3.38 -5.24 13.14
N ALA A 11 -2.10 -5.20 12.75
CA ALA A 11 -1.15 -4.22 13.28
C ALA A 11 -1.54 -2.78 12.94
N LEU A 12 -2.15 -2.53 11.79
CA LEU A 12 -2.65 -1.22 11.40
C LEU A 12 -3.89 -0.81 12.21
N ASP A 13 -4.80 -1.73 12.50
CA ASP A 13 -5.95 -1.47 13.37
C ASP A 13 -5.51 -1.12 14.79
N GLU A 14 -4.52 -1.84 15.33
CA GLU A 14 -3.90 -1.51 16.61
C GLU A 14 -3.32 -0.09 16.63
N LEU A 15 -2.62 0.31 15.56
CA LEU A 15 -2.02 1.64 15.47
C LEU A 15 -3.06 2.76 15.46
N VAL A 16 -4.19 2.56 14.78
CA VAL A 16 -5.32 3.51 14.82
C VAL A 16 -5.83 3.66 16.24
N GLY A 17 -6.00 2.56 16.97
CA GLY A 17 -6.40 2.60 18.36
C GLY A 17 -5.41 3.34 19.28
N LEU A 18 -4.11 3.17 19.05
CA LEU A 18 -3.05 3.82 19.82
C LEU A 18 -2.92 5.32 19.56
N ALA A 19 -3.09 5.73 18.31
CA ALA A 19 -2.95 7.13 17.89
C ALA A 19 -4.22 7.96 18.15
N GLY A 20 -5.38 7.32 18.25
CA GLY A 20 -6.67 8.00 18.38
C GLY A 20 -6.93 8.97 17.23
N PRO A 21 -7.44 10.18 17.52
CA PRO A 21 -7.83 11.14 16.48
C PRO A 21 -6.64 11.75 15.71
N GLN A 22 -5.41 11.53 16.14
CA GLN A 22 -4.22 12.09 15.48
C GLN A 22 -3.86 11.34 14.18
N LEU A 23 -4.32 10.08 14.03
CA LEU A 23 -4.12 9.29 12.83
C LEU A 23 -5.45 9.11 12.10
N GLU A 24 -5.64 9.84 11.01
CA GLU A 24 -6.79 9.65 10.14
C GLU A 24 -6.61 8.38 9.31
N ARG A 25 -7.63 7.51 9.30
CA ARG A 25 -7.71 6.35 8.42
C ARG A 25 -8.77 6.58 7.35
N ARG A 26 -8.41 6.39 6.09
CA ARG A 26 -9.33 6.49 4.95
C ARG A 26 -9.29 5.22 4.12
N LEU A 27 -10.45 4.65 3.85
CA LEU A 27 -10.58 3.56 2.88
C LEU A 27 -10.38 4.13 1.46
N LEU A 28 -9.42 3.59 0.72
CA LEU A 28 -9.17 3.94 -0.67
C LEU A 28 -9.99 3.07 -1.62
N CYS A 29 -9.93 1.76 -1.39
CA CYS A 29 -10.69 0.77 -2.16
C CYS A 29 -10.76 -0.57 -1.40
N GLU A 30 -11.55 -1.49 -1.93
CA GLU A 30 -11.62 -2.87 -1.48
C GLU A 30 -11.19 -3.80 -2.62
N VAL A 31 -10.40 -4.81 -2.28
CA VAL A 31 -9.89 -5.82 -3.21
C VAL A 31 -10.65 -7.12 -2.99
N PRO A 32 -11.48 -7.58 -3.94
CA PRO A 32 -12.20 -8.82 -3.79
C PRO A 32 -11.26 -10.03 -3.82
N LEU A 33 -11.46 -10.95 -2.88
CA LEU A 33 -10.70 -12.19 -2.76
C LEU A 33 -11.64 -13.34 -2.37
N GLY A 34 -12.19 -14.04 -3.38
CA GLY A 34 -13.26 -15.01 -3.16
C GLY A 34 -14.52 -14.35 -2.64
N GLU A 35 -14.99 -14.79 -1.47
CA GLU A 35 -16.19 -14.23 -0.80
C GLU A 35 -15.87 -13.03 0.12
N GLN A 36 -14.60 -12.67 0.26
CA GLN A 36 -14.13 -11.56 1.10
C GLN A 36 -13.71 -10.37 0.29
N CYS A 37 -13.80 -9.18 0.90
CA CYS A 37 -13.19 -7.96 0.39
C CYS A 37 -12.11 -7.51 1.39
N LEU A 38 -10.91 -7.26 0.89
CA LEU A 38 -9.77 -6.80 1.70
C LEU A 38 -9.59 -5.30 1.50
N PRO A 39 -9.53 -4.50 2.58
CA PRO A 39 -9.42 -3.06 2.46
C PRO A 39 -8.00 -2.62 2.08
N VAL A 40 -7.90 -1.58 1.27
CA VAL A 40 -6.70 -0.77 1.09
C VAL A 40 -6.93 0.56 1.77
N HIS A 41 -6.17 0.83 2.82
CA HIS A 41 -6.30 2.05 3.61
C HIS A 41 -5.12 3.00 3.38
N ALA A 42 -5.42 4.30 3.34
CA ALA A 42 -4.46 5.35 3.61
C ALA A 42 -4.55 5.77 5.08
N PHE A 43 -3.39 6.09 5.66
CA PHE A 43 -3.25 6.62 7.01
C PHE A 43 -2.55 7.97 6.91
N MET A 44 -3.12 8.99 7.53
CA MET A 44 -2.64 10.35 7.40
C MET A 44 -2.31 10.95 8.75
N LEU A 45 -1.17 11.62 8.81
CA LEU A 45 -0.72 12.42 9.95
C LEU A 45 -0.43 13.85 9.49
N GLY A 46 -0.80 14.82 10.29
CA GLY A 46 -0.42 16.21 10.09
C GLY A 46 -1.49 17.09 9.47
N SER A 47 -1.07 18.14 8.78
CA SER A 47 -1.92 19.24 8.33
C SER A 47 -2.99 18.80 7.34
N ASP A 48 -4.20 19.30 7.50
CA ASP A 48 -5.34 19.13 6.58
C ASP A 48 -5.43 20.22 5.50
N LYS A 49 -4.53 21.24 5.56
CA LYS A 49 -4.48 22.34 4.59
C LYS A 49 -4.14 21.82 3.20
N LEU A 50 -4.85 22.30 2.17
CA LEU A 50 -4.65 21.87 0.78
C LEU A 50 -3.25 22.20 0.24
N GLU A 51 -2.69 23.33 0.66
CA GLU A 51 -1.36 23.81 0.26
C GLU A 51 -0.20 23.17 1.04
N ALA A 52 -0.50 22.38 2.09
CA ALA A 52 0.56 21.73 2.86
C ALA A 52 1.33 20.73 2.00
N PRO A 53 2.67 20.73 2.07
CA PRO A 53 3.48 19.70 1.43
C PRO A 53 3.07 18.31 1.88
N VAL A 54 3.00 17.37 0.93
CA VAL A 54 2.61 15.99 1.20
C VAL A 54 3.76 15.05 0.90
N VAL A 55 4.07 14.17 1.86
CA VAL A 55 5.02 13.06 1.67
C VAL A 55 4.24 11.75 1.70
N GLY A 56 4.26 11.02 0.59
CA GLY A 56 3.64 9.70 0.46
C GLY A 56 4.64 8.58 0.70
N ILE A 57 4.25 7.60 1.53
CA ILE A 57 5.05 6.42 1.85
C ILE A 57 4.19 5.18 1.56
N PHE A 58 4.66 4.36 0.62
CA PHE A 58 3.91 3.25 0.07
C PHE A 58 4.63 1.93 0.29
N GLY A 59 3.89 0.87 0.64
CA GLY A 59 4.42 -0.47 0.86
C GLY A 59 3.49 -1.56 0.36
N GLY A 60 3.95 -2.83 0.43
CA GLY A 60 3.12 -3.97 0.14
C GLY A 60 2.58 -4.05 -1.29
N VAL A 61 3.34 -3.57 -2.28
CA VAL A 61 2.99 -3.66 -3.72
C VAL A 61 3.00 -5.10 -4.19
N HIS A 62 4.00 -5.88 -3.76
CA HIS A 62 4.08 -7.31 -4.02
C HIS A 62 3.76 -8.08 -2.74
N GLY A 63 2.74 -8.92 -2.77
CA GLY A 63 2.24 -9.58 -1.58
C GLY A 63 3.22 -10.55 -0.94
N LEU A 64 4.06 -11.24 -1.73
CA LEU A 64 5.08 -12.14 -1.19
C LEU A 64 6.24 -11.40 -0.51
N GLU A 65 6.45 -10.12 -0.84
CA GLU A 65 7.53 -9.29 -0.31
C GLU A 65 7.02 -8.51 0.92
N ARG A 66 6.66 -9.24 1.99
CA ARG A 66 6.05 -8.68 3.22
C ARG A 66 6.87 -7.58 3.85
N ILE A 67 8.20 -7.64 3.71
CA ILE A 67 9.13 -6.65 4.28
C ILE A 67 8.78 -5.21 3.86
N GLY A 68 8.26 -5.00 2.64
CA GLY A 68 7.84 -3.69 2.18
C GLY A 68 6.69 -3.10 2.99
N ALA A 69 5.69 -3.92 3.36
CA ALA A 69 4.59 -3.53 4.23
C ALA A 69 5.08 -3.34 5.67
N GLU A 70 5.86 -4.28 6.18
CA GLU A 70 6.37 -4.28 7.57
C GLU A 70 7.22 -3.03 7.87
N VAL A 71 8.09 -2.62 6.94
CA VAL A 71 8.91 -1.40 7.10
C VAL A 71 8.03 -0.16 7.19
N VAL A 72 7.01 -0.03 6.33
CA VAL A 72 6.10 1.13 6.36
C VAL A 72 5.28 1.14 7.65
N ILE A 73 4.80 -0.02 8.10
CA ILE A 73 4.06 -0.16 9.38
C ILE A 73 4.96 0.19 10.56
N ALA A 74 6.20 -0.31 10.58
CA ALA A 74 7.15 -0.01 11.65
C ALA A 74 7.50 1.48 11.71
N TYR A 75 7.64 2.13 10.56
CA TYR A 75 7.87 3.57 10.50
C TYR A 75 6.65 4.36 11.01
N LEU A 76 5.45 4.01 10.55
CA LEU A 76 4.21 4.61 11.06
C LEU A 76 4.07 4.42 12.58
N ARG A 77 4.35 3.22 13.09
CA ARG A 77 4.36 2.93 14.53
C ARG A 77 5.34 3.82 15.28
N SER A 78 6.54 4.01 14.75
CA SER A 78 7.53 4.90 15.35
C SER A 78 7.02 6.33 15.48
N LEU A 79 6.36 6.86 14.45
CA LEU A 79 5.77 8.20 14.48
C LEU A 79 4.61 8.28 15.49
N VAL A 80 3.68 7.32 15.49
CA VAL A 80 2.57 7.27 16.45
C VAL A 80 3.07 7.26 17.89
N MET A 81 4.14 6.50 18.18
CA MET A 81 4.73 6.50 19.53
C MET A 81 5.39 7.84 19.89
N ARG A 82 5.99 8.52 18.93
CA ARG A 82 6.61 9.85 19.12
C ARG A 82 5.58 10.96 19.32
N LEU A 83 4.38 10.85 18.77
CA LEU A 83 3.30 11.83 18.99
C LEU A 83 2.98 12.06 20.48
N ARG A 84 3.39 11.16 21.37
CA ARG A 84 3.14 11.29 22.81
C ARG A 84 4.05 12.30 23.51
N TRP A 85 5.21 12.62 22.93
CA TRP A 85 6.26 13.38 23.63
C TRP A 85 7.12 14.27 22.72
N ASP A 86 7.08 14.10 21.39
CA ASP A 86 7.98 14.80 20.47
C ASP A 86 7.35 16.09 19.93
N GLU A 87 7.63 17.20 20.60
CA GLU A 87 7.15 18.53 20.18
C GLU A 87 7.69 18.96 18.81
N THR A 88 8.88 18.48 18.41
CA THR A 88 9.44 18.78 17.08
C THR A 88 8.62 18.13 15.99
N LEU A 89 8.21 16.87 16.22
CA LEU A 89 7.31 16.17 15.31
C LEU A 89 5.97 16.91 15.20
N HIS A 90 5.39 17.35 16.31
CA HIS A 90 4.14 18.12 16.28
C HIS A 90 4.27 19.37 15.41
N ARG A 91 5.32 20.19 15.63
CA ARG A 91 5.56 21.40 14.82
C ARG A 91 5.73 21.10 13.33
N GLN A 92 6.40 20.01 12.99
CA GLN A 92 6.53 19.58 11.59
C GLN A 92 5.16 19.21 10.98
N LEU A 93 4.35 18.46 11.72
CA LEU A 93 3.04 18.02 11.28
C LEU A 93 2.00 19.16 11.16
N GLU A 94 2.19 20.30 11.80
CA GLU A 94 1.38 21.50 11.59
C GLU A 94 1.52 22.09 10.18
N THR A 95 2.66 21.86 9.53
CA THR A 95 3.01 22.48 8.24
C THR A 95 3.10 21.51 7.08
N MET A 96 3.09 20.20 7.34
CA MET A 96 3.17 19.16 6.32
C MET A 96 2.20 18.02 6.62
N ARG A 97 1.95 17.19 5.60
CA ARG A 97 1.15 15.96 5.71
C ARG A 97 1.96 14.75 5.32
N LEU A 98 1.86 13.70 6.14
CA LEU A 98 2.37 12.38 5.82
C LEU A 98 1.21 11.47 5.44
N VAL A 99 1.33 10.77 4.33
CA VAL A 99 0.33 9.81 3.83
C VAL A 99 1.00 8.44 3.69
N PHE A 100 0.48 7.46 4.39
CA PHE A 100 0.96 6.08 4.36
C PHE A 100 -0.06 5.17 3.69
N VAL A 101 0.38 4.35 2.77
CA VAL A 101 -0.39 3.21 2.24
C VAL A 101 0.45 1.95 2.41
N PRO A 102 0.44 1.34 3.61
CA PRO A 102 1.36 0.26 3.97
C PRO A 102 1.15 -1.03 3.18
N VAL A 103 -0.11 -1.31 2.78
CA VAL A 103 -0.49 -2.54 2.08
C VAL A 103 -1.30 -2.16 0.84
N ILE A 104 -0.62 -2.04 -0.30
CA ILE A 104 -1.27 -1.73 -1.59
C ILE A 104 -1.95 -2.97 -2.18
N ASN A 105 -1.37 -4.15 -1.97
CA ASN A 105 -1.86 -5.42 -2.54
C ASN A 105 -2.21 -6.43 -1.43
N PRO A 106 -3.30 -6.20 -0.69
CA PRO A 106 -3.71 -7.11 0.39
C PRO A 106 -4.07 -8.50 -0.14
N GLY A 107 -4.62 -8.61 -1.34
CA GLY A 107 -4.95 -9.91 -1.93
C GLY A 107 -3.72 -10.74 -2.29
N GLY A 108 -2.68 -10.10 -2.82
CA GLY A 108 -1.39 -10.74 -3.04
C GLY A 108 -0.71 -11.13 -1.72
N LEU A 109 -0.84 -10.30 -0.69
CA LEU A 109 -0.32 -10.56 0.66
C LEU A 109 -0.92 -11.83 1.25
N VAL A 110 -2.26 -11.97 1.22
CA VAL A 110 -2.98 -13.16 1.70
C VAL A 110 -2.60 -14.40 0.92
N ARG A 111 -2.46 -14.30 -0.40
CA ARG A 111 -2.07 -15.43 -1.26
C ARG A 111 -0.58 -15.75 -1.23
N GLY A 112 0.26 -14.89 -0.68
CA GLY A 112 1.71 -15.01 -0.75
C GLY A 112 2.24 -14.94 -2.18
N THR A 113 1.61 -14.11 -3.05
CA THR A 113 1.97 -13.96 -4.45
C THR A 113 2.52 -12.59 -4.75
N ARG A 114 3.36 -12.48 -5.79
CA ARG A 114 3.84 -11.18 -6.27
C ARG A 114 2.70 -10.37 -6.89
N ALA A 115 1.85 -11.05 -7.66
CA ALA A 115 0.73 -10.45 -8.35
C ALA A 115 -0.45 -10.15 -7.41
N ASN A 116 -1.39 -9.33 -7.88
CA ASN A 116 -2.70 -9.14 -7.27
C ASN A 116 -3.61 -10.38 -7.48
N PRO A 117 -4.84 -10.41 -6.95
CA PRO A 117 -5.78 -11.52 -7.16
C PRO A 117 -6.08 -11.86 -8.61
N ASN A 118 -5.96 -10.89 -9.53
CA ASN A 118 -6.15 -11.08 -10.97
C ASN A 118 -4.91 -11.62 -11.69
N GLY A 119 -3.83 -11.95 -10.96
CA GLY A 119 -2.59 -12.44 -11.53
C GLY A 119 -1.69 -11.35 -12.14
N VAL A 120 -1.99 -10.08 -11.90
CA VAL A 120 -1.29 -8.92 -12.47
C VAL A 120 -0.20 -8.43 -11.53
N ASP A 121 1.02 -8.25 -12.04
CA ASP A 121 2.11 -7.57 -11.35
C ASP A 121 1.88 -6.05 -11.42
N LEU A 122 1.54 -5.44 -10.29
CA LEU A 122 1.16 -4.03 -10.20
C LEU A 122 2.27 -3.07 -10.64
N MET A 123 3.54 -3.39 -10.35
CA MET A 123 4.68 -2.58 -10.80
C MET A 123 4.83 -2.58 -12.32
N ARG A 124 4.40 -3.65 -12.99
CA ARG A 124 4.44 -3.78 -14.45
C ARG A 124 3.18 -3.23 -15.13
N ASN A 125 2.13 -2.99 -14.39
CA ASN A 125 0.86 -2.41 -14.87
C ASN A 125 0.83 -0.87 -14.76
N ALA A 126 1.94 -0.23 -14.45
CA ALA A 126 2.05 1.23 -14.38
C ALA A 126 1.56 1.89 -15.69
N PRO A 127 0.88 3.04 -15.60
CA PRO A 127 0.30 3.72 -16.78
C PRO A 127 1.35 4.32 -17.71
N VAL A 128 2.59 4.46 -17.21
CA VAL A 128 3.72 5.05 -17.93
C VAL A 128 4.70 3.96 -18.31
N ASP A 129 5.08 3.89 -19.59
CA ASP A 129 6.11 2.98 -20.05
C ASP A 129 7.49 3.46 -19.61
N ALA A 130 8.45 2.51 -19.52
CA ALA A 130 9.84 2.85 -19.31
C ALA A 130 10.38 3.71 -20.46
N ALA A 131 11.21 4.69 -20.13
CA ALA A 131 11.85 5.55 -21.15
C ALA A 131 12.81 4.75 -22.05
N GLU A 132 13.41 3.70 -21.51
CA GLU A 132 14.30 2.80 -22.24
C GLU A 132 13.57 1.52 -22.65
N ARG A 133 14.02 0.92 -23.76
CA ARG A 133 13.47 -0.33 -24.26
C ARG A 133 13.74 -1.47 -23.28
N VAL A 134 12.68 -2.04 -22.72
CA VAL A 134 12.77 -3.17 -21.79
C VAL A 134 12.90 -4.47 -22.58
N PRO A 135 13.81 -5.41 -22.20
CA PRO A 135 13.94 -6.71 -22.84
C PRO A 135 12.62 -7.50 -22.83
N TYR A 136 12.36 -8.27 -23.90
CA TYR A 136 11.05 -8.90 -24.09
C TYR A 136 10.81 -10.13 -23.17
N LEU A 137 11.84 -10.88 -22.77
CA LEU A 137 11.66 -12.19 -22.11
C LEU A 137 12.06 -12.22 -20.63
N ILE A 138 13.30 -11.96 -20.29
CA ILE A 138 13.80 -12.10 -18.91
C ILE A 138 13.86 -10.73 -18.26
N GLY A 139 13.09 -10.54 -17.18
CA GLY A 139 13.00 -9.24 -16.48
C GLY A 139 12.19 -8.17 -17.23
N GLY A 140 11.71 -8.49 -18.43
CA GLY A 140 11.05 -7.56 -19.33
C GLY A 140 9.51 -7.57 -19.26
N GLN A 141 8.89 -7.14 -20.35
CA GLN A 141 7.44 -7.05 -20.46
C GLN A 141 6.78 -8.44 -20.52
N ARG A 142 5.99 -8.77 -19.51
CA ARG A 142 5.23 -10.03 -19.40
C ARG A 142 3.81 -9.79 -19.90
N ILE A 143 3.61 -9.85 -21.20
CA ILE A 143 2.34 -9.50 -21.89
C ILE A 143 1.34 -10.64 -21.99
N SER A 144 1.72 -11.88 -21.62
CA SER A 144 0.83 -13.04 -21.64
C SER A 144 0.38 -13.40 -20.23
N ALA A 145 -0.93 -13.60 -20.02
CA ALA A 145 -1.52 -14.06 -18.76
C ALA A 145 -1.00 -15.44 -18.32
N SER A 146 -0.42 -16.24 -19.23
CA SER A 146 0.19 -17.53 -18.93
C SER A 146 1.59 -17.41 -18.33
N LEU A 147 2.19 -16.23 -18.35
CA LEU A 147 3.52 -16.00 -17.80
C LEU A 147 3.43 -15.48 -16.36
N PRO A 148 4.32 -15.93 -15.46
CA PRO A 148 4.46 -15.31 -14.14
C PRO A 148 4.73 -13.82 -14.25
N TRP A 149 4.22 -13.03 -13.31
CA TRP A 149 4.38 -11.56 -13.27
C TRP A 149 3.79 -10.85 -14.50
N TYR A 150 2.64 -11.33 -14.92
CA TYR A 150 1.90 -10.73 -16.03
C TYR A 150 1.63 -9.25 -15.76
N ARG A 151 1.87 -8.42 -16.79
CA ARG A 151 1.70 -6.95 -16.67
C ARG A 151 0.24 -6.48 -16.74
N GLY A 152 -0.70 -7.33 -17.05
CA GLY A 152 -2.08 -6.96 -17.32
C GLY A 152 -2.27 -6.30 -18.70
N VAL A 153 -3.53 -6.05 -19.04
CA VAL A 153 -3.86 -5.16 -20.17
C VAL A 153 -3.59 -3.73 -19.69
N ARG A 154 -2.91 -2.92 -20.50
CA ARG A 154 -2.47 -1.56 -20.13
C ARG A 154 -3.61 -0.74 -19.51
N GLY A 155 -3.46 -0.41 -18.26
CA GLY A 155 -4.42 0.41 -17.52
C GLY A 155 -5.75 -0.27 -17.16
N SER A 156 -5.94 -1.58 -17.42
CA SER A 156 -7.19 -2.29 -17.12
C SER A 156 -7.37 -2.58 -15.63
N ASP A 157 -6.28 -2.81 -14.90
CA ASP A 157 -6.32 -3.21 -13.48
C ASP A 157 -6.16 -2.03 -12.51
N ARG A 158 -6.27 -0.80 -12.99
CA ARG A 158 -6.27 0.40 -12.14
C ARG A 158 -7.35 0.35 -11.06
N LYS A 159 -8.46 -0.35 -11.31
CA LYS A 159 -9.57 -0.50 -10.35
C LYS A 159 -9.30 -1.52 -9.25
N SER A 160 -8.25 -2.33 -9.35
CA SER A 160 -7.84 -3.26 -8.30
C SER A 160 -6.75 -2.73 -7.38
N VAL A 161 -6.34 -1.48 -7.56
CA VAL A 161 -5.32 -0.78 -6.76
C VAL A 161 -5.76 0.63 -6.37
N VAL A 162 -6.83 1.15 -6.99
CA VAL A 162 -7.40 2.46 -6.62
C VAL A 162 -8.90 2.36 -6.73
#